data_40fd757ce502aa48a8d2c4b8db290c01
#
_entry.id   40fd757ce502aa48a8d2c4b8db290c01
#
_cell.length_a   1.000
_cell.length_b   1.000
_cell.length_c   1.000
_cell.angle_alpha   90.00
_cell.angle_beta   90.00
_cell.angle_gamma   90.00
#
_symmetry.space_group_name_H-M   'P 1'
#
loop_
_entity.id
_entity.type
_entity.pdbx_description
1 polymer ?
#
loop_
_entity_poly.entity_id
_entity_poly.type
_entity_poly.pdbx_seq_one_letter_code
_entity_poly.pdbx_strand_id
1 'polypeptide(L)'
;MDIKSIKSQFPIFSNKINGKGLVYLDSSNSSQKPISVLKSLDYFYKNEFSNIGRSIHSLAVKATNKFEETRMNVKNFINANSKDEIIFTKNATESINLVATTFGQQNIKKGDEILIT
;
A
#
# COMPACT_ATOMS: atom_id res chain seq x y z
N MET A 1 -17.34 -1.64 18.64
CA MET A 1 -16.85 -0.91 17.46
C MET A 1 -18.04 -0.29 16.74
N ASP A 2 -18.09 1.02 16.52
CA ASP A 2 -19.23 1.65 15.84
C ASP A 2 -19.04 1.61 14.32
N ILE A 3 -19.79 0.72 13.67
CA ILE A 3 -19.75 0.52 12.22
C ILE A 3 -20.17 1.79 11.46
N LYS A 4 -21.12 2.56 11.99
CA LYS A 4 -21.57 3.81 11.36
C LYS A 4 -20.45 4.85 11.33
N SER A 5 -19.72 4.99 12.43
CA SER A 5 -18.57 5.88 12.54
C SER A 5 -17.45 5.48 11.57
N ILE A 6 -17.17 4.18 11.45
CA ILE A 6 -16.17 3.71 10.47
C ILE A 6 -16.62 3.98 9.05
N LYS A 7 -17.86 3.63 8.71
CA LYS A 7 -18.42 3.83 7.37
C LYS A 7 -18.42 5.30 6.94
N SER A 8 -18.67 6.23 7.88
CA SER A 8 -18.65 7.67 7.61
C SER A 8 -17.27 8.22 7.22
N GLN A 9 -16.19 7.49 7.53
CA GLN A 9 -14.84 7.88 7.12
C GLN A 9 -14.56 7.64 5.62
N PHE A 10 -15.44 6.92 4.93
CA PHE A 10 -15.30 6.61 3.51
C PHE A 10 -16.30 7.41 2.69
N PRO A 11 -15.90 8.50 2.01
CA PRO A 11 -16.81 9.39 1.30
C PRO A 11 -17.66 8.71 0.23
N ILE A 12 -17.14 7.63 -0.38
CA ILE A 12 -17.85 6.87 -1.42
C ILE A 12 -19.22 6.37 -0.96
N PHE A 13 -19.37 6.04 0.33
CA PHE A 13 -20.61 5.50 0.87
C PHE A 13 -21.73 6.54 1.06
N SER A 14 -21.46 7.82 0.80
CA SER A 14 -22.52 8.85 0.67
C SER A 14 -23.27 8.75 -0.65
N ASN A 15 -22.72 8.05 -1.65
CA ASN A 15 -23.33 7.90 -2.96
C ASN A 15 -24.55 6.96 -2.92
N LYS A 16 -25.48 7.22 -3.82
CA LYS A 16 -26.65 6.37 -4.06
C LYS A 16 -26.56 5.73 -5.44
N ILE A 17 -26.86 4.45 -5.52
CA ILE A 17 -26.98 3.70 -6.76
C ILE A 17 -28.45 3.28 -6.91
N ASN A 18 -29.09 3.72 -8.00
CA ASN A 18 -30.53 3.48 -8.25
C ASN A 18 -31.42 3.94 -7.06
N GLY A 19 -31.10 5.10 -6.47
CA GLY A 19 -31.82 5.69 -5.34
C GLY A 19 -31.56 5.03 -3.98
N LYS A 20 -30.78 3.96 -3.91
CA LYS A 20 -30.41 3.23 -2.67
C LYS A 20 -28.98 3.54 -2.27
N GLY A 21 -28.69 3.46 -0.97
CA GLY A 21 -27.32 3.61 -0.46
C GLY A 21 -26.39 2.55 -1.04
N LEU A 22 -25.13 2.96 -1.34
CA LEU A 22 -24.13 2.08 -1.89
C LEU A 22 -23.82 0.93 -0.92
N VAL A 23 -23.87 -0.31 -1.44
CA VAL A 23 -23.29 -1.52 -0.85
C VAL A 23 -22.12 -1.95 -1.71
N TYR A 24 -20.94 -2.07 -1.10
CA TYR A 24 -19.70 -2.43 -1.80
C TYR A 24 -19.11 -3.70 -1.18
N LEU A 25 -19.02 -4.78 -1.94
CA LEU A 25 -18.58 -6.11 -1.48
C LEU A 25 -17.34 -6.62 -2.23
N ASP A 26 -16.65 -5.75 -2.98
CA ASP A 26 -15.50 -6.13 -3.82
C ASP A 26 -14.17 -5.55 -3.28
N SER A 27 -14.01 -5.48 -1.96
CA SER A 27 -12.79 -4.96 -1.33
C SER A 27 -11.55 -5.83 -1.56
N SER A 28 -11.73 -7.10 -1.91
CA SER A 28 -10.63 -8.00 -2.27
C SER A 28 -9.93 -7.58 -3.57
N ASN A 29 -10.69 -7.01 -4.50
CA ASN A 29 -10.17 -6.50 -5.76
C ASN A 29 -9.72 -5.03 -5.64
N SER A 30 -10.55 -4.18 -5.06
CA SER A 30 -10.23 -2.75 -4.88
C SER A 30 -10.81 -2.21 -3.57
N SER A 31 -9.95 -1.87 -2.62
CA SER A 31 -10.38 -1.27 -1.36
C SER A 31 -10.76 0.20 -1.53
N GLN A 32 -11.86 0.62 -0.93
CA GLN A 32 -12.25 2.02 -0.86
C GLN A 32 -11.30 2.82 0.05
N LYS A 33 -11.18 4.11 -0.21
CA LYS A 33 -10.21 4.98 0.48
C LYS A 33 -10.90 5.83 1.55
N PRO A 34 -10.42 5.80 2.80
CA PRO A 34 -10.91 6.70 3.83
C PRO A 34 -10.46 8.15 3.57
N ILE A 35 -11.21 9.10 4.11
CA ILE A 35 -10.94 10.54 3.93
C ILE A 35 -9.54 10.94 4.40
N SER A 36 -8.98 10.27 5.41
CA SER A 36 -7.62 10.50 5.88
C SER A 36 -6.58 10.23 4.80
N VAL A 37 -6.71 9.12 4.06
CA VAL A 37 -5.82 8.77 2.95
C VAL A 37 -5.95 9.79 1.82
N LEU A 38 -7.20 10.15 1.44
CA LEU A 38 -7.43 11.13 0.37
C LEU A 38 -6.82 12.50 0.71
N LYS A 39 -6.99 12.96 1.95
CA LYS A 39 -6.40 14.21 2.43
C LYS A 39 -4.87 14.17 2.46
N SER A 40 -4.29 13.04 2.88
CA SER A 40 -2.83 12.87 2.90
C SER A 40 -2.23 12.91 1.49
N LEU A 41 -2.88 12.26 0.52
CA LEU A 41 -2.44 12.30 -0.88
C LEU A 41 -2.54 13.72 -1.45
N ASP A 42 -3.67 14.39 -1.27
CA ASP A 42 -3.86 15.77 -1.73
C ASP A 42 -2.82 16.72 -1.12
N TYR A 43 -2.60 16.63 0.19
CA TYR A 43 -1.59 17.43 0.89
C TYR A 43 -0.19 17.17 0.37
N PHE A 44 0.19 15.90 0.19
CA PHE A 44 1.52 15.51 -0.29
C PHE A 44 1.78 16.07 -1.69
N TYR A 45 0.85 15.88 -2.63
CA TYR A 45 1.02 16.39 -3.98
C TYR A 45 1.07 17.91 -4.06
N LYS A 46 0.32 18.61 -3.23
CA LYS A 46 0.30 20.08 -3.21
C LYS A 46 1.51 20.72 -2.54
N ASN A 47 2.11 20.05 -1.55
CA ASN A 47 3.05 20.72 -0.64
C ASN A 47 4.43 20.06 -0.53
N GLU A 48 4.56 18.76 -0.85
CA GLU A 48 5.75 17.99 -0.48
C GLU A 48 6.25 17.07 -1.59
N PHE A 49 5.54 17.00 -2.71
CA PHE A 49 5.89 16.08 -3.79
C PHE A 49 7.28 16.36 -4.35
N SER A 50 8.13 15.35 -4.30
CA SER A 50 9.49 15.40 -4.87
C SER A 50 9.99 13.97 -5.12
N ASN A 51 11.13 13.86 -5.80
CA ASN A 51 11.86 12.62 -5.98
C ASN A 51 12.37 12.08 -4.64
N ILE A 52 12.41 10.77 -4.52
CA ILE A 52 12.97 10.03 -3.39
C ILE A 52 14.39 9.57 -3.78
N GLY A 53 15.35 9.70 -2.85
CA GLY A 53 16.70 9.19 -3.03
C GLY A 53 17.81 10.23 -2.88
N ARG A 54 18.78 10.27 -3.79
CA ARG A 54 20.07 10.96 -3.62
C ARG A 54 20.06 12.48 -3.79
N SER A 55 18.91 13.12 -3.86
CA SER A 55 18.82 14.58 -3.97
C SER A 55 19.00 15.26 -2.62
N ILE A 56 19.68 16.42 -2.66
CA ILE A 56 20.06 17.18 -1.46
C ILE A 56 19.15 18.36 -1.16
N HIS A 57 18.22 18.71 -2.06
CA HIS A 57 17.31 19.83 -1.81
C HIS A 57 16.21 19.46 -0.81
N SER A 58 15.70 20.44 -0.08
CA SER A 58 14.84 20.25 1.09
C SER A 58 13.58 19.42 0.83
N LEU A 59 12.93 19.54 -0.33
CA LEU A 59 11.75 18.76 -0.66
C LEU A 59 12.08 17.27 -0.85
N ALA A 60 13.18 16.96 -1.54
CA ALA A 60 13.60 15.57 -1.72
C ALA A 60 14.02 14.90 -0.40
N VAL A 61 14.68 15.64 0.48
CA VAL A 61 15.02 15.14 1.82
C VAL A 61 13.75 14.84 2.61
N LYS A 62 12.75 15.74 2.60
CA LYS A 62 11.46 15.50 3.27
C LYS A 62 10.74 14.29 2.68
N ALA A 63 10.65 14.18 1.35
CA ALA A 63 10.00 13.05 0.68
C ALA A 63 10.70 11.72 1.01
N THR A 64 12.05 11.71 1.01
CA THR A 64 12.85 10.53 1.37
C THR A 64 12.61 10.11 2.82
N ASN A 65 12.62 11.05 3.76
CA ASN A 65 12.38 10.75 5.16
C ASN A 65 10.97 10.16 5.39
N LYS A 66 9.94 10.72 4.76
CA LYS A 66 8.57 10.18 4.83
C LYS A 66 8.45 8.78 4.23
N PHE A 67 9.14 8.52 3.15
CA PHE A 67 9.18 7.20 2.53
C PHE A 67 9.81 6.16 3.46
N GLU A 68 10.95 6.49 4.07
CA GLU A 68 11.63 5.60 5.00
C GLU A 68 10.86 5.43 6.32
N GLU A 69 10.18 6.48 6.82
CA GLU A 69 9.27 6.38 7.95
C GLU A 69 8.09 5.44 7.64
N THR A 70 7.51 5.54 6.44
CA THR A 70 6.45 4.63 6.00
C THR A 70 6.95 3.19 5.97
N ARG A 71 8.17 2.96 5.46
CA ARG A 71 8.79 1.63 5.46
C ARG A 71 8.94 1.09 6.89
N MET A 72 9.38 1.93 7.81
CA MET A 72 9.52 1.56 9.23
C MET A 72 8.16 1.25 9.87
N ASN A 73 7.12 2.02 9.56
CA ASN A 73 5.77 1.78 10.05
C ASN A 73 5.21 0.44 9.55
N VAL A 74 5.41 0.12 8.27
CA VAL A 74 5.02 -1.19 7.71
C VAL A 74 5.82 -2.32 8.37
N LYS A 75 7.14 -2.16 8.51
CA LYS A 75 8.01 -3.11 9.23
C LYS A 75 7.45 -3.43 10.62
N ASN A 76 7.11 -2.39 11.39
CA ASN A 76 6.57 -2.57 12.75
C ASN A 76 5.18 -3.22 12.73
N PHE A 77 4.31 -2.83 11.78
CA PHE A 77 2.96 -3.37 11.66
C PHE A 77 2.94 -4.88 11.38
N ILE A 78 3.83 -5.37 10.52
CA ILE A 78 3.93 -6.80 10.18
C ILE A 78 4.93 -7.55 11.06
N ASN A 79 5.56 -6.87 12.04
CA ASN A 79 6.58 -7.44 12.92
C ASN A 79 7.79 -8.05 12.18
N ALA A 80 8.24 -7.41 11.11
CA ALA A 80 9.45 -7.81 10.40
C ALA A 80 10.71 -7.47 11.22
N ASN A 81 11.82 -8.21 11.02
CA ASN A 81 13.05 -7.99 11.79
C ASN A 81 13.80 -6.74 11.31
N SER A 82 13.85 -6.50 9.99
CA SER A 82 14.53 -5.36 9.37
C SER A 82 13.61 -4.60 8.43
N LYS A 83 13.83 -3.29 8.31
CA LYS A 83 13.18 -2.47 7.28
C LYS A 83 13.56 -2.91 5.86
N ASP A 84 14.69 -3.57 5.69
CA ASP A 84 15.17 -4.07 4.40
C ASP A 84 14.36 -5.26 3.88
N GLU A 85 13.56 -5.89 4.75
CA GLU A 85 12.57 -6.91 4.37
C GLU A 85 11.30 -6.30 3.71
N ILE A 86 11.15 -4.97 3.74
CA ILE A 86 9.99 -4.29 3.20
C ILE A 86 10.27 -3.79 1.79
N ILE A 87 9.62 -4.39 0.81
CA ILE A 87 9.72 -4.01 -0.60
C ILE A 87 8.35 -3.54 -1.06
N PHE A 88 8.25 -2.27 -1.49
CA PHE A 88 7.03 -1.73 -2.07
C PHE A 88 6.93 -2.09 -3.55
N THR A 89 5.78 -2.62 -3.94
CA THR A 89 5.44 -3.00 -5.31
C THR A 89 4.15 -2.33 -5.75
N LYS A 90 3.84 -2.35 -7.04
CA LYS A 90 2.62 -1.72 -7.58
C LYS A 90 1.36 -2.50 -7.19
N ASN A 91 1.46 -3.81 -7.09
CA ASN A 91 0.33 -4.71 -6.81
C ASN A 91 0.82 -6.12 -6.44
N ALA A 92 -0.11 -6.99 -6.04
CA ALA A 92 0.19 -8.39 -5.68
C ALA A 92 0.80 -9.17 -6.85
N THR A 93 0.38 -8.93 -8.08
CA THR A 93 0.95 -9.60 -9.26
C THR A 93 2.44 -9.31 -9.40
N GLU A 94 2.86 -8.06 -9.23
CA GLU A 94 4.30 -7.71 -9.24
C GLU A 94 5.04 -8.36 -8.08
N SER A 95 4.46 -8.39 -6.88
CA SER A 95 5.06 -9.03 -5.71
C SER A 95 5.31 -10.53 -5.94
N ILE A 96 4.31 -11.24 -6.45
CA ILE A 96 4.42 -12.68 -6.74
C ILE A 96 5.48 -12.94 -7.82
N ASN A 97 5.47 -12.15 -8.91
CA ASN A 97 6.47 -12.28 -9.96
C ASN A 97 7.89 -11.94 -9.48
N LEU A 98 8.02 -10.95 -8.60
CA LEU A 98 9.31 -10.62 -7.99
C LEU A 98 9.87 -11.82 -7.20
N VAL A 99 9.04 -12.45 -6.36
CA VAL A 99 9.43 -13.66 -5.62
C VAL A 99 9.80 -14.80 -6.58
N ALA A 100 8.98 -15.03 -7.61
CA ALA A 100 9.23 -16.10 -8.58
C ALA A 100 10.56 -15.91 -9.34
N THR A 101 10.85 -14.68 -9.77
CA THR A 101 12.05 -14.37 -10.57
C THR A 101 13.33 -14.20 -9.73
N THR A 102 13.21 -13.90 -8.45
CA THR A 102 14.38 -13.76 -7.57
C THR A 102 14.59 -15.02 -6.74
N PHE A 103 13.78 -15.21 -5.70
CA PHE A 103 13.88 -16.36 -4.80
C PHE A 103 13.67 -17.69 -5.55
N GLY A 104 12.65 -17.78 -6.41
CA GLY A 104 12.32 -18.98 -7.15
C GLY A 104 13.48 -19.45 -8.03
N GLN A 105 14.01 -18.58 -8.89
CA GLN A 105 15.11 -18.93 -9.78
C GLN A 105 16.40 -19.29 -9.04
N GLN A 106 16.63 -18.72 -7.86
CA GLN A 106 17.86 -19.00 -7.10
C GLN A 106 17.77 -20.27 -6.24
N ASN A 107 16.59 -20.59 -5.74
CA ASN A 107 16.43 -21.62 -4.69
C ASN A 107 15.71 -22.88 -5.19
N ILE A 108 14.83 -22.78 -6.21
CA ILE A 108 14.05 -23.92 -6.70
C ILE A 108 14.84 -24.66 -7.77
N LYS A 109 14.96 -25.99 -7.62
CA LYS A 109 15.72 -26.87 -8.50
C LYS A 109 14.83 -27.91 -9.14
N LYS A 110 15.37 -28.66 -10.11
CA LYS A 110 14.67 -29.78 -10.75
C LYS A 110 14.29 -30.84 -9.69
N GLY A 111 13.02 -31.11 -9.57
CA GLY A 111 12.44 -32.06 -8.61
C GLY A 111 11.79 -31.41 -7.39
N ASP A 112 11.95 -30.10 -7.19
CA ASP A 112 11.23 -29.38 -6.14
C ASP A 112 9.78 -29.13 -6.58
N GLU A 113 8.89 -29.07 -5.60
CA GLU A 113 7.45 -28.88 -5.81
C GLU A 113 7.01 -27.50 -5.31
N ILE A 114 6.08 -26.87 -6.03
CA ILE A 114 5.45 -25.61 -5.63
C ILE A 114 3.97 -25.90 -5.43
N LEU A 115 3.49 -25.74 -4.18
CA LEU A 115 2.07 -25.83 -3.87
C LEU A 115 1.42 -24.48 -4.10
N ILE A 116 0.35 -24.45 -4.90
CA ILE A 116 -0.49 -23.29 -5.14
C ILE A 116 -1.94 -23.60 -4.77
N THR A 117 -2.71 -22.58 -4.35
CA THR A 117 -4.15 -22.69 -4.02
C THR A 117 -4.99 -22.07 -5.12
#